data_c742aa8521b7805359ac26c1b2815db1
#
_entry.id   c742aa8521b7805359ac26c1b2815db1
#
_cell.length_a   1.000
_cell.length_b   1.000
_cell.length_c   1.000
_cell.angle_alpha   90.00
_cell.angle_beta   90.00
_cell.angle_gamma   90.00
#
_symmetry.space_group_name_H-M   'P 1'
#
loop_
_entity.id
_entity.type
_entity.pdbx_description
1 polymer ?
#
loop_
_entity_poly.entity_id
_entity_poly.type
_entity_poly.pdbx_seq_one_letter_code
_entity_poly.pdbx_strand_id
1 'polypeptide(L)'
;MRALPGILIKHPDTTFKTPTETLLSYESVGEIDVPEILTWADTDRDLTAWTGNDIQRDAINTIYAMETQVLQTEDEKIIETWRKLQTSDHFYYMCTKWSHDGDVHAYFSPYQS
;
A
#
# COMPACT_ATOMS: atom_id res chain seq x y z
N MET A 1 -12.84 -17.14 13.22
CA MET A 1 -12.66 -16.78 11.80
C MET A 1 -12.90 -17.90 10.80
N ARG A 2 -12.46 -19.15 11.02
CA ARG A 2 -12.65 -20.25 10.03
C ARG A 2 -14.12 -20.57 9.67
N ALA A 3 -15.07 -20.39 10.58
CA ALA A 3 -16.48 -20.69 10.33
C ALA A 3 -17.28 -19.59 9.63
N LEU A 4 -16.80 -18.34 9.66
CA LEU A 4 -17.53 -17.17 9.17
C LEU A 4 -17.89 -17.25 7.67
N PRO A 5 -16.95 -17.58 6.76
CA PRO A 5 -17.28 -17.69 5.34
C PRO A 5 -18.38 -18.74 5.07
N GLY A 6 -18.29 -19.90 5.74
CA GLY A 6 -19.28 -20.95 5.58
C GLY A 6 -20.67 -20.60 6.09
N ILE A 7 -20.77 -19.74 7.10
CA ILE A 7 -22.05 -19.23 7.61
C ILE A 7 -22.61 -18.21 6.61
N LEU A 8 -21.80 -17.29 6.13
CA LEU A 8 -22.21 -16.25 5.20
C LEU A 8 -22.68 -16.80 3.85
N ILE A 9 -21.99 -17.81 3.30
CA ILE A 9 -22.37 -18.46 2.03
C ILE A 9 -23.78 -19.11 2.12
N LYS A 10 -24.18 -19.57 3.30
CA LYS A 10 -25.51 -20.14 3.50
C LYS A 10 -26.64 -19.10 3.55
N HIS A 11 -26.30 -17.84 3.70
CA HIS A 11 -27.29 -16.77 3.74
C HIS A 11 -27.68 -16.38 2.31
N PRO A 12 -29.00 -16.32 1.98
CA PRO A 12 -29.47 -16.10 0.60
C PRO A 12 -29.05 -14.75 0.01
N ASP A 13 -28.82 -13.75 0.85
CA ASP A 13 -28.48 -12.39 0.42
C ASP A 13 -26.96 -12.12 0.38
N THR A 14 -26.14 -13.18 0.57
CA THR A 14 -24.69 -13.02 0.65
C THR A 14 -23.99 -13.86 -0.39
N THR A 15 -23.05 -13.26 -1.12
CA THR A 15 -22.15 -13.94 -2.04
C THR A 15 -20.72 -13.42 -1.89
N PHE A 16 -19.75 -14.26 -2.24
CA PHE A 16 -18.35 -13.86 -2.29
C PHE A 16 -17.91 -13.70 -3.73
N LYS A 17 -17.26 -12.59 -4.02
CA LYS A 17 -16.68 -12.31 -5.34
C LYS A 17 -15.31 -11.68 -5.18
N THR A 18 -14.43 -11.96 -6.10
CA THR A 18 -13.20 -11.19 -6.27
C THR A 18 -13.52 -9.80 -6.85
N PRO A 19 -12.63 -8.81 -6.72
CA PRO A 19 -12.83 -7.51 -7.39
C PRO A 19 -13.09 -7.64 -8.89
N THR A 20 -12.34 -8.52 -9.58
CA THR A 20 -12.54 -8.77 -11.02
C THR A 20 -13.92 -9.33 -11.34
N GLU A 21 -14.39 -10.32 -10.60
CA GLU A 21 -15.74 -10.87 -10.75
C GLU A 21 -16.83 -9.83 -10.49
N THR A 22 -16.60 -8.94 -9.55
CA THR A 22 -17.51 -7.82 -9.25
C THR A 22 -17.60 -6.87 -10.44
N LEU A 23 -16.46 -6.47 -11.01
CA LEU A 23 -16.42 -5.60 -12.19
C LEU A 23 -17.09 -6.21 -13.41
N LEU A 24 -17.01 -7.54 -13.57
CA LEU A 24 -17.65 -8.24 -14.69
C LEU A 24 -19.16 -8.47 -14.48
N SER A 25 -19.61 -8.45 -13.22
CA SER A 25 -20.99 -8.79 -12.87
C SER A 25 -21.92 -7.58 -12.67
N TYR A 26 -21.35 -6.43 -12.40
CA TYR A 26 -22.11 -5.21 -12.08
C TYR A 26 -21.61 -4.03 -12.90
N GLU A 27 -22.54 -3.19 -13.30
CA GLU A 27 -22.22 -1.90 -13.92
C GLU A 27 -21.74 -0.90 -12.88
N SER A 28 -20.92 0.06 -13.32
CA SER A 28 -20.52 1.19 -12.48
C SER A 28 -21.74 2.03 -12.14
N VAL A 29 -21.92 2.33 -10.86
CA VAL A 29 -23.05 3.15 -10.38
C VAL A 29 -22.72 4.64 -10.30
N GLY A 30 -21.46 5.02 -10.51
CA GLY A 30 -21.00 6.40 -10.46
C GLY A 30 -19.49 6.51 -10.34
N GLU A 31 -19.03 7.73 -10.32
CA GLU A 31 -17.64 8.11 -10.13
C GLU A 31 -17.50 8.91 -8.83
N ILE A 32 -16.42 8.67 -8.12
CA ILE A 32 -16.02 9.46 -6.94
C ILE A 32 -14.74 10.19 -7.31
N ASP A 33 -14.81 11.51 -7.32
CA ASP A 33 -13.64 12.35 -7.48
C ASP A 33 -12.89 12.47 -6.15
N VAL A 34 -11.58 12.26 -6.20
CA VAL A 34 -10.66 12.48 -5.07
C VAL A 34 -9.62 13.50 -5.52
N PRO A 35 -9.92 14.81 -5.44
CA PRO A 35 -9.09 15.87 -6.03
C PRO A 35 -7.74 16.03 -5.33
N GLU A 36 -7.60 15.51 -4.12
CA GLU A 36 -6.37 15.60 -3.32
C GLU A 36 -5.85 14.20 -2.98
N ILE A 37 -4.54 14.09 -2.83
CA ILE A 37 -3.92 12.85 -2.39
C ILE A 37 -4.24 12.65 -0.91
N LEU A 38 -4.98 11.59 -0.61
CA LEU A 38 -5.36 11.19 0.74
C LEU A 38 -4.73 9.85 1.10
N THR A 39 -4.30 9.74 2.35
CA THR A 39 -3.84 8.47 2.93
C THR A 39 -4.53 8.20 4.26
N TRP A 40 -4.39 6.99 4.74
CA TRP A 40 -4.86 6.59 6.07
C TRP A 40 -3.86 6.94 7.17
N ALA A 41 -2.61 7.27 6.81
CA ALA A 41 -1.52 7.44 7.75
C ALA A 41 -1.59 8.80 8.46
N ASP A 42 -1.32 8.76 9.73
CA ASP A 42 -1.19 9.86 10.68
C ASP A 42 -2.34 10.90 10.66
N THR A 43 -2.13 12.03 11.31
CA THR A 43 -3.14 13.10 11.43
C THR A 43 -3.29 13.92 10.15
N ASP A 44 -2.20 14.05 9.37
CA ASP A 44 -2.19 14.91 8.17
C ASP A 44 -2.86 14.25 6.97
N ARG A 45 -2.98 12.91 6.98
CA ARG A 45 -3.65 12.14 5.91
C ARG A 45 -3.07 12.36 4.51
N ASP A 46 -1.80 12.75 4.43
CA ASP A 46 -1.05 12.98 3.21
C ASP A 46 0.04 11.92 2.97
N LEU A 47 0.97 12.15 2.05
CA LEU A 47 2.06 11.23 1.73
C LEU A 47 3.32 11.43 2.59
N THR A 48 3.33 12.37 3.55
CA THR A 48 4.57 12.71 4.26
C THR A 48 5.12 11.58 5.14
N ALA A 49 4.30 10.61 5.51
CA ALA A 49 4.77 9.39 6.17
C ALA A 49 5.71 8.55 5.28
N TRP A 50 5.64 8.69 3.94
CA TRP A 50 6.49 7.97 2.96
C TRP A 50 7.49 8.85 2.24
N THR A 51 7.23 10.17 2.16
CA THR A 51 8.02 11.12 1.36
C THR A 51 8.48 12.33 2.13
N GLY A 52 8.32 12.34 3.45
CA GLY A 52 8.47 13.53 4.28
C GLY A 52 9.92 13.97 4.51
N ASN A 53 10.90 13.08 4.40
CA ASN A 53 12.32 13.42 4.58
C ASN A 53 13.17 13.13 3.34
N ASP A 54 14.40 13.61 3.34
CA ASP A 54 15.30 13.48 2.19
C ASP A 54 15.69 12.03 1.90
N ILE A 55 15.86 11.21 2.93
CA ILE A 55 16.20 9.78 2.79
C ILE A 55 15.10 9.03 2.07
N GLN A 56 13.85 9.27 2.46
CA GLN A 56 12.68 8.66 1.80
C GLN A 56 12.59 9.07 0.33
N ARG A 57 12.74 10.38 0.04
CA ARG A 57 12.68 10.89 -1.32
C ARG A 57 13.82 10.36 -2.19
N ASP A 58 15.03 10.31 -1.66
CA ASP A 58 16.19 9.77 -2.37
C ASP A 58 15.99 8.28 -2.69
N ALA A 59 15.54 7.49 -1.73
CA ALA A 59 15.26 6.07 -1.92
C ALA A 59 14.20 5.83 -3.00
N ILE A 60 13.07 6.56 -2.97
CA ILE A 60 12.00 6.46 -3.97
C ILE A 60 12.54 6.84 -5.36
N ASN A 61 13.21 7.98 -5.46
CA ASN A 61 13.74 8.47 -6.74
C ASN A 61 14.77 7.49 -7.33
N THR A 62 15.62 6.91 -6.50
CA THR A 62 16.61 5.92 -6.93
C THR A 62 15.92 4.67 -7.48
N ILE A 63 14.92 4.15 -6.79
CA ILE A 63 14.19 2.95 -7.23
C ILE A 63 13.46 3.20 -8.55
N TYR A 64 12.81 4.34 -8.71
CA TYR A 64 12.14 4.67 -9.98
C TYR A 64 13.12 4.96 -11.11
N ALA A 65 14.27 5.58 -10.84
CA ALA A 65 15.29 5.81 -11.85
C ALA A 65 15.87 4.52 -12.44
N MET A 66 15.81 3.41 -11.70
CA MET A 66 16.26 2.09 -12.15
C MET A 66 15.27 1.39 -13.11
N GLU A 67 14.04 1.87 -13.25
CA GLU A 67 12.96 1.17 -13.97
C GLU A 67 13.39 0.71 -15.36
N THR A 68 13.88 1.62 -16.18
CA THR A 68 14.26 1.31 -17.56
C THR A 68 15.35 0.25 -17.63
N GLN A 69 16.36 0.34 -16.77
CA GLN A 69 17.47 -0.62 -16.74
C GLN A 69 16.99 -2.00 -16.28
N VAL A 70 16.15 -2.04 -15.26
CA VAL A 70 15.59 -3.28 -14.72
C VAL A 70 14.74 -3.99 -15.77
N LEU A 71 13.83 -3.26 -16.43
CA LEU A 71 12.97 -3.84 -17.46
C LEU A 71 13.75 -4.32 -18.68
N GLN A 72 14.85 -3.66 -19.04
CA GLN A 72 15.74 -4.07 -20.13
C GLN A 72 16.51 -5.38 -19.85
N THR A 73 16.61 -5.81 -18.59
CA THR A 73 17.25 -7.09 -18.28
C THR A 73 16.44 -8.30 -18.77
N GLU A 74 15.14 -8.13 -18.91
CA GLU A 74 14.17 -9.21 -19.19
C GLU A 74 14.29 -10.41 -18.20
N ASP A 75 14.97 -10.21 -17.07
CA ASP A 75 15.13 -11.20 -16.01
C ASP A 75 14.01 -11.06 -14.98
N GLU A 76 13.13 -12.07 -14.94
CA GLU A 76 11.98 -12.06 -14.04
C GLU A 76 12.35 -11.92 -12.57
N LYS A 77 13.49 -12.49 -12.13
CA LYS A 77 13.94 -12.42 -10.74
C LYS A 77 14.38 -11.00 -10.37
N ILE A 78 15.07 -10.32 -11.29
CA ILE A 78 15.50 -8.93 -11.10
C ILE A 78 14.26 -8.03 -11.05
N ILE A 79 13.33 -8.21 -12.00
CA ILE A 79 12.08 -7.43 -12.07
C ILE A 79 11.24 -7.65 -10.81
N GLU A 80 11.10 -8.91 -10.36
CA GLU A 80 10.36 -9.23 -9.13
C GLU A 80 11.00 -8.59 -7.89
N THR A 81 12.33 -8.63 -7.80
CA THR A 81 13.07 -8.02 -6.69
C THR A 81 12.88 -6.52 -6.68
N TRP A 82 12.98 -5.86 -7.83
CA TRP A 82 12.74 -4.43 -7.97
C TRP A 82 11.30 -4.04 -7.59
N ARG A 83 10.31 -4.84 -7.99
CA ARG A 83 8.91 -4.63 -7.58
C ARG A 83 8.73 -4.75 -6.06
N LYS A 84 9.39 -5.71 -5.43
CA LYS A 84 9.36 -5.87 -3.97
C LYS A 84 9.98 -4.68 -3.23
N LEU A 85 11.02 -4.06 -3.78
CA LEU A 85 11.63 -2.85 -3.21
C LEU A 85 10.67 -1.65 -3.20
N GLN A 86 9.60 -1.66 -4.00
CA GLN A 86 8.58 -0.61 -4.04
C GLN A 86 7.50 -0.78 -2.97
N THR A 87 7.60 -1.79 -2.10
CA THR A 87 6.66 -1.98 -1.00
C THR A 87 6.68 -0.74 -0.09
N SER A 88 5.52 -0.17 0.16
CA SER A 88 5.36 1.09 0.90
C SER A 88 5.99 1.07 2.29
N ASP A 89 6.00 -0.08 2.95
CA ASP A 89 6.57 -0.26 4.29
C ASP A 89 8.06 0.08 4.35
N HIS A 90 8.82 -0.20 3.28
CA HIS A 90 10.24 0.15 3.24
C HIS A 90 10.47 1.65 3.43
N PHE A 91 9.66 2.48 2.79
CA PHE A 91 9.73 3.94 2.92
C PHE A 91 9.14 4.42 4.24
N TYR A 92 8.05 3.81 4.68
CA TYR A 92 7.40 4.13 5.95
C TYR A 92 8.35 3.95 7.13
N TYR A 93 9.15 2.89 7.16
CA TYR A 93 10.16 2.66 8.20
C TYR A 93 11.28 3.69 8.25
N MET A 94 11.48 4.47 7.20
CA MET A 94 12.43 5.59 7.17
C MET A 94 11.82 6.91 7.65
N CYS A 95 10.54 6.91 8.02
CA CYS A 95 9.84 8.10 8.50
C CYS A 95 10.40 8.55 9.84
N THR A 96 10.66 9.84 9.95
CA THR A 96 11.10 10.49 11.20
C THR A 96 10.03 11.43 11.77
N LYS A 97 8.84 11.38 11.21
CA LYS A 97 7.72 12.24 11.59
C LYS A 97 7.16 11.84 12.95
N TRP A 98 6.92 12.85 13.77
CA TRP A 98 6.18 12.69 15.02
C TRP A 98 4.75 13.19 14.80
N SER A 99 3.77 12.35 15.05
CA SER A 99 2.36 12.73 14.97
C SER A 99 1.70 12.79 16.35
N HIS A 100 0.49 13.32 16.42
CA HIS A 100 -0.33 13.30 17.65
C HIS A 100 -0.65 11.88 18.13
N ASP A 101 -0.62 10.91 17.23
CA ASP A 101 -0.82 9.49 17.53
C ASP A 101 0.46 8.83 18.07
N GLY A 102 1.54 9.61 18.27
CA GLY A 102 2.83 9.15 18.75
C GLY A 102 3.84 8.94 17.62
N ASP A 103 4.94 8.26 17.97
CA ASP A 103 5.94 7.87 16.98
C ASP A 103 5.32 6.89 15.98
N VAL A 104 5.44 7.23 14.71
CA VAL A 104 5.01 6.36 13.59
C VAL A 104 5.59 4.94 13.73
N HIS A 105 6.75 4.81 14.37
CA HIS A 105 7.39 3.52 14.65
C HIS A 105 6.91 2.84 15.94
N ALA A 106 6.09 3.49 16.79
CA ALA A 106 5.65 2.92 18.05
C ALA A 106 4.92 1.59 17.91
N TYR A 107 4.23 1.39 16.77
CA TYR A 107 3.51 0.14 16.47
C TYR A 107 4.37 -0.93 15.82
N PHE A 108 5.53 -0.58 15.28
CA PHE A 108 6.34 -1.45 14.42
C PHE A 108 7.81 -1.50 14.83
N SER A 109 8.19 -0.89 15.96
CA SER A 109 9.57 -0.92 16.40
C SER A 109 9.98 -2.33 16.82
N PRO A 110 10.92 -2.97 16.12
CA PRO A 110 11.44 -4.27 16.53
C PRO A 110 12.28 -4.19 17.82
N TYR A 111 12.49 -2.98 18.35
CA TYR A 111 13.33 -2.71 19.52
C TYR A 111 12.52 -2.42 20.79
N GLN A 112 11.19 -2.47 20.72
CA GLN A 112 10.32 -2.41 21.89
C GLN A 112 9.76 -3.81 22.18
N SER A 113 10.58 -4.65 22.75
CA SER A 113 10.16 -5.89 23.40
C SER A 113 10.57 -5.86 24.85
#